data_fa972eeda25bdde2a5f02295b356fc79
#
_entry.id   fa972eeda25bdde2a5f02295b356fc79
#
_cell.length_a   1.000
_cell.length_b   1.000
_cell.length_c   1.000
_cell.angle_alpha   90.00
_cell.angle_beta   90.00
_cell.angle_gamma   90.00
#
_symmetry.space_group_name_H-M   'P 1'
#
loop_
_entity.id
_entity.type
_entity.pdbx_description
1 polymer ?
#
loop_
_entity_poly.entity_id
_entity_poly.type
_entity_poly.pdbx_seq_one_letter_code
_entity_poly.pdbx_strand_id
1 'polypeptide(L)'
;MKLYGVLLSPFARMCMVTALEAGLASRVQLINTEVKPTEVNAALAKISPIGKIPILETDHGHGIYDSRVIMEYFTHAGGNTSLLPHEGVKRFRILTLLALAQGMADAAVSLRYETFARPETARWPDYTKRTTERINACLDELEANWLVDLQSVTLGSIAVAVALGYIDFRHDALQWRKGRTGLSQFHENFIKRDSMVNTALGA
;
A
#
# COMPACT_ATOMS: atom_id res chain seq x y z
N MET A 1 -2.61 19.78 4.15
CA MET A 1 -3.33 18.48 4.24
C MET A 1 -2.68 17.62 5.32
N LYS A 2 -3.46 16.80 6.06
CA LYS A 2 -2.96 15.88 7.09
C LYS A 2 -3.30 14.44 6.71
N LEU A 3 -2.28 13.58 6.61
CA LEU A 3 -2.45 12.16 6.36
C LEU A 3 -2.31 11.40 7.70
N TYR A 4 -3.41 10.89 8.21
CA TYR A 4 -3.45 10.08 9.44
C TYR A 4 -3.06 8.65 9.12
N GLY A 5 -1.99 8.17 9.75
CA GLY A 5 -1.49 6.82 9.57
C GLY A 5 -0.09 6.62 10.11
N VAL A 6 0.42 5.40 9.96
CA VAL A 6 1.82 5.04 10.26
C VAL A 6 2.45 4.44 9.02
N LEU A 7 3.75 4.69 8.79
CA LEU A 7 4.46 4.12 7.63
C LEU A 7 4.57 2.59 7.67
N LEU A 8 4.39 1.99 8.86
CA LEU A 8 4.26 0.54 9.02
C LEU A 8 3.00 -0.03 8.36
N SER A 9 1.97 0.79 8.12
CA SER A 9 0.81 0.39 7.32
C SER A 9 1.15 0.49 5.84
N PRO A 10 1.06 -0.60 5.06
CA PRO A 10 1.34 -0.54 3.64
C PRO A 10 0.43 0.46 2.92
N PHE A 11 -0.81 0.58 3.34
CA PHE A 11 -1.78 1.51 2.73
C PHE A 11 -1.44 2.99 3.00
N ALA A 12 -1.01 3.33 4.23
CA ALA A 12 -0.57 4.68 4.54
C ALA A 12 0.76 5.00 3.84
N ARG A 13 1.67 4.03 3.75
CA ARG A 13 2.93 4.18 3.03
C ARG A 13 2.71 4.37 1.52
N MET A 14 1.79 3.62 0.88
CA MET A 14 1.40 3.84 -0.51
C MET A 14 0.96 5.28 -0.75
N CYS A 15 0.12 5.83 0.14
CA CYS A 15 -0.33 7.22 0.04
C CYS A 15 0.84 8.20 0.20
N MET A 16 1.73 7.99 1.18
CA MET A 16 2.86 8.91 1.40
C MET A 16 3.85 8.88 0.24
N VAL A 17 4.20 7.70 -0.27
CA VAL A 17 5.04 7.55 -1.48
C VAL A 17 4.39 8.26 -2.67
N THR A 18 3.08 8.08 -2.86
CA THR A 18 2.35 8.78 -3.94
C THR A 18 2.40 10.30 -3.77
N ALA A 19 2.24 10.82 -2.55
CA ALA A 19 2.35 12.26 -2.29
C ALA A 19 3.73 12.80 -2.66
N LEU A 20 4.80 12.07 -2.34
CA LEU A 20 6.17 12.45 -2.70
C LEU A 20 6.39 12.41 -4.21
N GLU A 21 5.97 11.35 -4.91
CA GLU A 21 6.07 11.22 -6.37
C GLU A 21 5.18 12.24 -7.12
N ALA A 22 4.11 12.71 -6.49
CA ALA A 22 3.25 13.77 -7.02
C ALA A 22 3.77 15.19 -6.72
N GLY A 23 4.94 15.33 -6.06
CA GLY A 23 5.53 16.63 -5.72
C GLY A 23 4.81 17.36 -4.57
N LEU A 24 4.11 16.65 -3.71
CA LEU A 24 3.31 17.21 -2.60
C LEU A 24 4.03 17.13 -1.23
N ALA A 25 5.34 16.87 -1.19
CA ALA A 25 6.10 16.66 0.05
C ALA A 25 5.86 17.74 1.11
N SER A 26 5.89 19.03 0.70
CA SER A 26 5.69 20.18 1.61
C SER A 26 4.22 20.46 1.95
N ARG A 27 3.27 19.80 1.29
CA ARG A 27 1.82 20.02 1.45
C ARG A 27 1.13 18.95 2.27
N VAL A 28 1.77 17.79 2.49
CA VAL A 28 1.20 16.65 3.21
C VAL A 28 1.99 16.38 4.48
N GLN A 29 1.36 16.58 5.62
CA GLN A 29 1.90 16.25 6.93
C GLN A 29 1.41 14.87 7.34
N LEU A 30 2.33 13.94 7.62
CA LEU A 30 1.99 12.65 8.22
C LEU A 30 1.70 12.85 9.71
N ILE A 31 0.49 12.49 10.13
CA ILE A 31 0.07 12.48 11.54
C ILE A 31 0.16 11.02 12.02
N ASN A 32 1.17 10.74 12.82
CA ASN A 32 1.38 9.39 13.36
C ASN A 32 0.15 8.92 14.14
N THR A 33 -0.54 7.93 13.60
CA THR A 33 -1.82 7.46 14.10
C THR A 33 -1.91 5.96 14.00
N GLU A 34 -1.92 5.31 15.15
CA GLU A 34 -2.06 3.86 15.24
C GLU A 34 -3.53 3.46 15.38
N VAL A 35 -3.86 2.30 14.81
CA VAL A 35 -5.15 1.65 14.98
C VAL A 35 -4.93 0.19 15.38
N LYS A 36 -5.81 -0.30 16.26
CA LYS A 36 -5.86 -1.70 16.63
C LYS A 36 -7.14 -2.32 16.09
N PRO A 37 -7.12 -3.60 15.67
CA PRO A 37 -8.30 -4.24 15.09
C PRO A 37 -9.47 -4.42 16.07
N THR A 38 -9.19 -4.31 17.38
CA THR A 38 -10.16 -4.56 18.48
C THR A 38 -10.59 -3.30 19.22
N GLU A 39 -10.06 -2.12 18.83
CA GLU A 39 -10.30 -0.86 19.54
C GLU A 39 -10.75 0.24 18.57
N VAL A 40 -11.65 1.09 19.03
CA VAL A 40 -12.07 2.28 18.28
C VAL A 40 -11.11 3.43 18.58
N ASN A 41 -10.52 4.01 17.53
CA ASN A 41 -9.82 5.28 17.65
C ASN A 41 -10.83 6.43 17.53
N ALA A 42 -11.19 7.04 18.64
CA ALA A 42 -12.23 8.06 18.73
C ALA A 42 -11.90 9.35 17.92
N ALA A 43 -10.62 9.66 17.72
CA ALA A 43 -10.21 10.81 16.91
C ALA A 43 -10.47 10.53 15.42
N LEU A 44 -10.09 9.35 14.93
CA LEU A 44 -10.35 8.95 13.55
C LEU A 44 -11.83 8.76 13.25
N ALA A 45 -12.60 8.26 14.20
CA ALA A 45 -14.04 8.04 14.03
C ALA A 45 -14.82 9.35 13.74
N LYS A 46 -14.28 10.51 14.13
CA LYS A 46 -14.85 11.82 13.81
C LYS A 46 -14.66 12.23 12.34
N ILE A 47 -13.63 11.69 11.68
CA ILE A 47 -13.27 12.03 10.30
C ILE A 47 -13.78 10.95 9.33
N SER A 48 -13.75 9.69 9.74
CA SER A 48 -14.20 8.56 8.93
C SER A 48 -14.87 7.49 9.80
N PRO A 49 -16.09 7.05 9.46
CA PRO A 49 -16.78 5.97 10.18
C PRO A 49 -16.12 4.60 9.97
N ILE A 50 -15.23 4.45 8.97
CA ILE A 50 -14.52 3.20 8.69
C ILE A 50 -13.50 2.90 9.80
N GLY A 51 -12.94 3.92 10.48
CA GLY A 51 -12.01 3.74 11.60
C GLY A 51 -10.68 3.07 11.23
N LYS A 52 -10.32 3.08 9.94
CA LYS A 52 -9.05 2.52 9.42
C LYS A 52 -8.12 3.64 8.94
N ILE A 53 -6.84 3.36 8.95
CA ILE A 53 -5.81 4.20 8.33
C ILE A 53 -5.44 3.64 6.94
N PRO A 54 -5.06 4.53 5.98
CA PRO A 54 -4.96 5.98 6.09
C PRO A 54 -6.29 6.72 5.97
N ILE A 55 -6.34 7.94 6.53
CA ILE A 55 -7.35 8.95 6.24
C ILE A 55 -6.61 10.25 5.88
N LEU A 56 -7.05 10.94 4.84
CA LEU A 56 -6.55 12.26 4.48
C LEU A 56 -7.57 13.33 4.89
N GLU A 57 -7.16 14.28 5.73
CA GLU A 57 -7.90 15.52 5.99
C GLU A 57 -7.35 16.60 5.03
N THR A 58 -8.22 17.12 4.18
CA THR A 58 -7.87 18.19 3.25
C THR A 58 -7.75 19.53 3.96
N ASP A 59 -7.22 20.56 3.28
CA ASP A 59 -7.12 21.93 3.83
C ASP A 59 -8.50 22.55 4.08
N HIS A 60 -9.57 21.98 3.52
CA HIS A 60 -10.97 22.38 3.76
C HIS A 60 -11.66 21.54 4.83
N GLY A 61 -10.94 20.68 5.55
CA GLY A 61 -11.48 19.85 6.62
C GLY A 61 -12.25 18.62 6.16
N HIS A 62 -12.25 18.29 4.86
CA HIS A 62 -12.92 17.10 4.35
C HIS A 62 -12.04 15.87 4.53
N GLY A 63 -12.64 14.77 5.02
CA GLY A 63 -12.01 13.47 5.10
C GLY A 63 -12.09 12.71 3.77
N ILE A 64 -10.93 12.27 3.24
CA ILE A 64 -10.85 11.38 2.07
C ILE A 64 -10.35 10.02 2.53
N TYR A 65 -10.96 8.95 2.10
CA TYR A 65 -10.66 7.53 2.33
C TYR A 65 -11.35 6.68 1.25
N ASP A 66 -10.85 5.46 0.89
CA ASP A 66 -9.67 4.80 1.43
C ASP A 66 -8.37 5.21 0.72
N SER A 67 -7.30 4.43 0.90
CA SER A 67 -5.99 4.69 0.28
C SER A 67 -6.05 4.85 -1.25
N ARG A 68 -6.95 4.16 -1.94
CA ARG A 68 -7.13 4.27 -3.40
C ARG A 68 -7.55 5.67 -3.79
N VAL A 69 -8.56 6.19 -3.10
CA VAL A 69 -9.09 7.53 -3.36
C VAL A 69 -8.05 8.59 -2.97
N ILE A 70 -7.33 8.38 -1.87
CA ILE A 70 -6.25 9.30 -1.44
C ILE A 70 -5.13 9.36 -2.49
N MET A 71 -4.67 8.21 -3.00
CA MET A 71 -3.62 8.15 -4.03
C MET A 71 -4.08 8.85 -5.32
N GLU A 72 -5.31 8.64 -5.76
CA GLU A 72 -5.87 9.33 -6.91
C GLU A 72 -6.00 10.84 -6.66
N TYR A 73 -6.45 11.24 -5.48
CA TYR A 73 -6.51 12.64 -5.08
C TYR A 73 -5.13 13.32 -5.12
N PHE A 74 -4.09 12.67 -4.62
CA PHE A 74 -2.72 13.21 -4.68
C PHE A 74 -2.22 13.35 -6.12
N THR A 75 -2.53 12.40 -6.98
CA THR A 75 -2.21 12.50 -8.42
C THR A 75 -2.84 13.74 -9.04
N HIS A 76 -4.13 13.96 -8.76
CA HIS A 76 -4.85 15.13 -9.23
C HIS A 76 -4.30 16.43 -8.64
N ALA A 77 -4.11 16.50 -7.32
CA ALA A 77 -3.65 17.69 -6.60
C ALA A 77 -2.20 18.08 -6.95
N GLY A 78 -1.37 17.12 -7.34
CA GLY A 78 0.00 17.32 -7.83
C GLY A 78 0.10 17.59 -9.34
N GLY A 79 -0.99 17.39 -10.09
CA GLY A 79 -1.00 17.54 -11.55
C GLY A 79 -0.17 16.49 -12.30
N ASN A 80 0.23 15.39 -11.63
CA ASN A 80 1.10 14.38 -12.22
C ASN A 80 0.32 13.27 -12.91
N THR A 81 -0.08 13.50 -14.16
CA THR A 81 -0.84 12.54 -14.98
C THR A 81 -0.06 11.29 -15.38
N SER A 82 1.27 11.26 -15.20
CA SER A 82 2.07 10.05 -15.46
C SER A 82 1.79 8.96 -14.41
N LEU A 83 1.47 9.34 -13.16
CA LEU A 83 1.10 8.40 -12.11
C LEU A 83 -0.25 7.72 -12.39
N LEU A 84 -1.22 8.49 -12.93
CA LEU A 84 -2.51 7.98 -13.35
C LEU A 84 -3.10 8.92 -14.42
N PRO A 85 -3.27 8.49 -15.68
CA PRO A 85 -3.95 9.28 -16.72
C PRO A 85 -5.40 9.59 -16.34
N HIS A 86 -5.94 10.70 -16.85
CA HIS A 86 -7.32 11.10 -16.57
C HIS A 86 -8.34 10.11 -17.15
N GLU A 87 -8.04 9.51 -18.31
CA GLU A 87 -8.95 8.62 -19.04
C GLU A 87 -8.21 7.55 -19.84
N GLY A 88 -8.95 6.69 -20.50
CA GLY A 88 -8.46 5.71 -21.45
C GLY A 88 -8.05 4.37 -20.85
N VAL A 89 -7.72 3.40 -21.72
CA VAL A 89 -7.41 2.02 -21.34
C VAL A 89 -6.21 1.95 -20.38
N LYS A 90 -5.20 2.80 -20.56
CA LYS A 90 -4.03 2.85 -19.71
C LYS A 90 -4.38 3.15 -18.23
N ARG A 91 -5.38 4.02 -18.01
CA ARG A 91 -5.90 4.31 -16.67
C ARG A 91 -6.40 3.02 -16.00
N PHE A 92 -7.24 2.26 -16.68
CA PHE A 92 -7.80 1.02 -16.13
C PHE A 92 -6.73 -0.04 -15.93
N ARG A 93 -5.72 -0.12 -16.80
CA ARG A 93 -4.58 -1.01 -16.60
C ARG A 93 -3.83 -0.70 -15.29
N ILE A 94 -3.52 0.59 -15.05
CA ILE A 94 -2.87 1.04 -13.80
C ILE A 94 -3.75 0.77 -12.58
N LEU A 95 -5.06 1.04 -12.66
CA LEU A 95 -5.98 0.79 -11.55
C LEU A 95 -6.16 -0.70 -11.26
N THR A 96 -6.08 -1.57 -12.27
CA THR A 96 -6.09 -3.03 -12.08
C THR A 96 -4.83 -3.49 -11.35
N LEU A 97 -3.66 -2.99 -11.75
CA LEU A 97 -2.40 -3.27 -11.05
C LEU A 97 -2.42 -2.77 -9.61
N LEU A 98 -2.95 -1.55 -9.38
CA LEU A 98 -3.17 -1.01 -8.05
C LEU A 98 -4.08 -1.92 -7.21
N ALA A 99 -5.20 -2.39 -7.79
CA ALA A 99 -6.12 -3.27 -7.09
C ALA A 99 -5.49 -4.63 -6.74
N LEU A 100 -4.68 -5.20 -7.65
CA LEU A 100 -3.93 -6.44 -7.42
C LEU A 100 -2.95 -6.27 -6.24
N ALA A 101 -2.14 -5.21 -6.27
CA ALA A 101 -1.16 -4.91 -5.22
C ALA A 101 -1.82 -4.65 -3.86
N GLN A 102 -2.93 -3.91 -3.84
CA GLN A 102 -3.67 -3.64 -2.61
C GLN A 102 -4.36 -4.89 -2.07
N GLY A 103 -4.90 -5.76 -2.94
CA GLY A 103 -5.45 -7.05 -2.52
C GLY A 103 -4.38 -7.97 -1.93
N MET A 104 -3.17 -7.95 -2.48
CA MET A 104 -2.01 -8.65 -1.91
C MET A 104 -1.60 -8.07 -0.55
N ALA A 105 -1.55 -6.73 -0.42
CA ALA A 105 -1.24 -6.07 0.84
C ALA A 105 -2.31 -6.34 1.91
N ASP A 106 -3.60 -6.36 1.54
CA ASP A 106 -4.70 -6.70 2.44
C ASP A 106 -4.58 -8.13 2.96
N ALA A 107 -4.26 -9.08 2.07
CA ALA A 107 -3.98 -10.46 2.48
C ALA A 107 -2.78 -10.53 3.45
N ALA A 108 -1.70 -9.79 3.18
CA ALA A 108 -0.52 -9.77 4.04
C ALA A 108 -0.82 -9.14 5.42
N VAL A 109 -1.61 -8.06 5.49
CA VAL A 109 -2.05 -7.46 6.76
C VAL A 109 -2.98 -8.42 7.51
N SER A 110 -3.90 -9.07 6.82
CA SER A 110 -4.80 -10.07 7.41
C SER A 110 -4.02 -11.25 7.99
N LEU A 111 -3.01 -11.73 7.27
CA LEU A 111 -2.11 -12.77 7.74
C LEU A 111 -1.34 -12.33 9.01
N ARG A 112 -0.89 -11.06 9.05
CA ARG A 112 -0.24 -10.50 10.24
C ARG A 112 -1.18 -10.48 11.45
N TYR A 113 -2.43 -10.07 11.27
CA TYR A 113 -3.41 -10.07 12.35
C TYR A 113 -3.71 -11.50 12.83
N GLU A 114 -3.86 -12.45 11.92
CA GLU A 114 -4.14 -13.85 12.26
C GLU A 114 -2.99 -14.51 13.03
N THR A 115 -1.73 -14.24 12.62
CA THR A 115 -0.56 -14.94 13.18
C THR A 115 0.06 -14.24 14.38
N PHE A 116 -0.13 -12.93 14.54
CA PHE A 116 0.49 -12.15 15.60
C PHE A 116 -0.50 -11.56 16.61
N ALA A 117 -1.59 -10.95 16.13
CA ALA A 117 -2.52 -10.24 17.02
C ALA A 117 -3.57 -11.19 17.63
N ARG A 118 -3.97 -12.23 16.88
CA ARG A 118 -4.95 -13.23 17.37
C ARG A 118 -4.29 -14.16 18.38
N PRO A 119 -4.92 -14.45 19.51
CA PRO A 119 -4.46 -15.48 20.46
C PRO A 119 -4.24 -16.82 19.73
N GLU A 120 -3.17 -17.53 20.09
CA GLU A 120 -2.74 -18.75 19.39
C GLU A 120 -3.85 -19.81 19.37
N THR A 121 -4.58 -19.97 20.49
CA THR A 121 -5.70 -20.92 20.62
C THR A 121 -6.93 -20.57 19.75
N ALA A 122 -6.98 -19.34 19.22
CA ALA A 122 -8.08 -18.86 18.37
C ALA A 122 -7.67 -18.68 16.90
N ARG A 123 -6.43 -19.05 16.54
CA ARG A 123 -5.95 -18.98 15.15
C ARG A 123 -6.62 -20.04 14.28
N TRP A 124 -6.85 -19.67 13.03
CA TRP A 124 -7.48 -20.55 12.05
C TRP A 124 -6.47 -21.00 10.97
N PRO A 125 -5.89 -22.22 11.07
CA PRO A 125 -4.84 -22.67 10.16
C PRO A 125 -5.23 -22.66 8.68
N ASP A 126 -6.46 -23.08 8.35
CA ASP A 126 -6.93 -23.11 6.96
C ASP A 126 -7.04 -21.69 6.37
N TYR A 127 -7.45 -20.71 7.19
CA TYR A 127 -7.46 -19.30 6.76
C TYR A 127 -6.04 -18.79 6.50
N THR A 128 -5.10 -19.12 7.38
CA THR A 128 -3.67 -18.77 7.24
C THR A 128 -3.12 -19.37 5.95
N LYS A 129 -3.34 -20.66 5.72
CA LYS A 129 -2.94 -21.37 4.48
C LYS A 129 -3.53 -20.70 3.25
N ARG A 130 -4.85 -20.50 3.22
CA ARG A 130 -5.54 -19.90 2.07
C ARG A 130 -5.09 -18.46 1.80
N THR A 131 -4.80 -17.69 2.85
CA THR A 131 -4.30 -16.31 2.71
C THR A 131 -2.88 -16.30 2.15
N THR A 132 -2.02 -17.21 2.58
CA THR A 132 -0.66 -17.40 2.04
C THR A 132 -0.70 -17.80 0.56
N GLU A 133 -1.57 -18.74 0.18
CA GLU A 133 -1.77 -19.13 -1.23
C GLU A 133 -2.20 -17.92 -2.09
N ARG A 134 -3.08 -17.06 -1.57
CA ARG A 134 -3.51 -15.83 -2.26
C ARG A 134 -2.36 -14.88 -2.50
N ILE A 135 -1.51 -14.65 -1.50
CA ILE A 135 -0.31 -13.82 -1.64
C ILE A 135 0.60 -14.38 -2.75
N ASN A 136 0.87 -15.69 -2.71
CA ASN A 136 1.71 -16.34 -3.73
C ASN A 136 1.11 -16.23 -5.13
N ALA A 137 -0.19 -16.43 -5.29
CA ALA A 137 -0.88 -16.28 -6.57
C ALA A 137 -0.76 -14.84 -7.12
N CYS A 138 -0.86 -13.81 -6.26
CA CYS A 138 -0.64 -12.43 -6.66
C CYS A 138 0.82 -12.19 -7.11
N LEU A 139 1.78 -12.76 -6.40
CA LEU A 139 3.20 -12.65 -6.74
C LEU A 139 3.51 -13.34 -8.08
N ASP A 140 2.94 -14.52 -8.32
CA ASP A 140 3.10 -15.26 -9.58
C ASP A 140 2.47 -14.50 -10.76
N GLU A 141 1.30 -13.92 -10.55
CA GLU A 141 0.62 -13.07 -11.54
C GLU A 141 1.45 -11.82 -11.87
N LEU A 142 2.05 -11.18 -10.87
CA LEU A 142 2.92 -10.01 -11.07
C LEU A 142 4.17 -10.37 -11.89
N GLU A 143 4.82 -11.49 -11.58
CA GLU A 143 6.00 -11.97 -12.32
C GLU A 143 5.65 -12.34 -13.77
N ALA A 144 4.53 -13.03 -13.98
CA ALA A 144 4.18 -13.54 -15.30
C ALA A 144 3.65 -12.46 -16.27
N ASN A 145 2.85 -11.50 -15.77
CA ASN A 145 1.99 -10.68 -16.63
C ASN A 145 2.16 -9.17 -16.47
N TRP A 146 2.93 -8.68 -15.47
CA TRP A 146 2.94 -7.25 -15.13
C TRP A 146 4.32 -6.58 -15.17
N LEU A 147 5.40 -7.30 -15.47
CA LEU A 147 6.76 -6.73 -15.44
C LEU A 147 6.94 -5.54 -16.39
N VAL A 148 6.24 -5.52 -17.52
CA VAL A 148 6.27 -4.39 -18.47
C VAL A 148 5.62 -3.14 -17.86
N ASP A 149 4.50 -3.29 -17.16
CA ASP A 149 3.79 -2.18 -16.49
C ASP A 149 4.59 -1.61 -15.31
N LEU A 150 5.47 -2.40 -14.72
CA LEU A 150 6.33 -2.01 -13.60
C LEU A 150 7.53 -1.13 -14.03
N GLN A 151 7.82 -1.01 -15.34
CA GLN A 151 8.91 -0.17 -15.83
C GLN A 151 8.65 1.34 -15.68
N SER A 152 7.39 1.73 -15.50
CA SER A 152 6.99 3.13 -15.31
C SER A 152 6.55 3.37 -13.87
N VAL A 153 6.81 4.59 -13.36
CA VAL A 153 6.29 4.99 -12.04
C VAL A 153 4.83 5.39 -12.20
N THR A 154 3.96 4.58 -11.62
CA THR A 154 2.50 4.74 -11.64
C THR A 154 1.93 4.39 -10.27
N LEU A 155 0.64 4.67 -10.01
CA LEU A 155 -0.02 4.23 -8.78
C LEU A 155 0.09 2.71 -8.58
N GLY A 156 0.05 1.94 -9.68
CA GLY A 156 0.19 0.49 -9.64
C GLY A 156 1.58 0.05 -9.20
N SER A 157 2.65 0.56 -9.84
CA SER A 157 4.03 0.19 -9.49
C SER A 157 4.44 0.65 -8.09
N ILE A 158 3.98 1.83 -7.63
CA ILE A 158 4.13 2.29 -6.24
C ILE A 158 3.52 1.27 -5.28
N ALA A 159 2.27 0.87 -5.53
CA ALA A 159 1.56 -0.06 -4.66
C ALA A 159 2.24 -1.43 -4.62
N VAL A 160 2.73 -1.96 -5.75
CA VAL A 160 3.49 -3.21 -5.80
C VAL A 160 4.77 -3.09 -4.98
N ALA A 161 5.58 -2.05 -5.18
CA ALA A 161 6.84 -1.88 -4.45
C ALA A 161 6.63 -1.80 -2.93
N VAL A 162 5.60 -1.06 -2.49
CA VAL A 162 5.28 -0.93 -1.06
C VAL A 162 4.75 -2.25 -0.49
N ALA A 163 3.90 -2.98 -1.23
CA ALA A 163 3.38 -4.27 -0.78
C ALA A 163 4.50 -5.33 -0.64
N LEU A 164 5.44 -5.38 -1.59
CA LEU A 164 6.61 -6.26 -1.52
C LEU A 164 7.49 -5.93 -0.32
N GLY A 165 7.77 -4.64 -0.07
CA GLY A 165 8.52 -4.21 1.11
C GLY A 165 7.81 -4.55 2.43
N TYR A 166 6.47 -4.53 2.46
CA TYR A 166 5.71 -4.97 3.62
C TYR A 166 5.83 -6.49 3.85
N ILE A 167 5.81 -7.28 2.76
CA ILE A 167 6.01 -8.74 2.83
C ILE A 167 7.41 -9.05 3.35
N ASP A 168 8.46 -8.37 2.86
CA ASP A 168 9.82 -8.50 3.39
C ASP A 168 9.88 -8.23 4.90
N PHE A 169 9.22 -7.17 5.34
CA PHE A 169 9.27 -6.74 6.74
C PHE A 169 8.48 -7.65 7.70
N ARG A 170 7.36 -8.23 7.24
CA ARG A 170 6.43 -8.96 8.12
C ARG A 170 6.36 -10.46 7.87
N HIS A 171 6.72 -10.89 6.67
CA HIS A 171 6.51 -12.25 6.18
C HIS A 171 7.73 -12.78 5.42
N ASP A 172 8.93 -12.50 5.91
CA ASP A 172 10.20 -12.93 5.31
C ASP A 172 10.25 -14.44 5.03
N ALA A 173 9.62 -15.24 5.90
CA ALA A 173 9.49 -16.69 5.72
C ALA A 173 8.79 -17.11 4.42
N LEU A 174 8.04 -16.22 3.76
CA LEU A 174 7.44 -16.49 2.44
C LEU A 174 8.48 -16.59 1.33
N GLN A 175 9.68 -16.05 1.53
CA GLN A 175 10.78 -16.07 0.55
C GLN A 175 10.29 -15.72 -0.87
N TRP A 176 9.50 -14.66 -0.98
CA TRP A 176 8.74 -14.33 -2.18
C TRP A 176 9.58 -14.14 -3.44
N ARG A 177 10.88 -13.85 -3.30
CA ARG A 177 11.81 -13.69 -4.43
C ARG A 177 12.15 -14.99 -5.14
N LYS A 178 11.97 -16.13 -4.46
CA LYS A 178 12.33 -17.43 -5.03
C LYS A 178 11.47 -17.73 -6.27
N GLY A 179 12.13 -17.85 -7.44
CA GLY A 179 11.47 -18.10 -8.71
C GLY A 179 10.84 -16.86 -9.38
N ARG A 180 11.05 -15.64 -8.79
CA ARG A 180 10.45 -14.38 -9.29
C ARG A 180 11.53 -13.32 -9.46
N THR A 181 12.43 -13.56 -10.41
CA THR A 181 13.63 -12.74 -10.64
C THR A 181 13.31 -11.36 -11.19
N GLY A 182 12.34 -11.25 -12.08
CA GLY A 182 11.91 -9.97 -12.67
C GLY A 182 11.30 -9.05 -11.61
N LEU A 183 10.42 -9.59 -10.77
CA LEU A 183 9.81 -8.85 -9.68
C LEU A 183 10.82 -8.46 -8.59
N SER A 184 11.80 -9.35 -8.32
CA SER A 184 12.90 -9.06 -7.40
C SER A 184 13.72 -7.87 -7.90
N GLN A 185 14.14 -7.89 -9.17
CA GLN A 185 14.90 -6.80 -9.77
C GLN A 185 14.13 -5.47 -9.82
N PHE A 186 12.84 -5.52 -10.14
CA PHE A 186 11.97 -4.35 -10.04
C PHE A 186 12.02 -3.75 -8.64
N HIS A 187 11.79 -4.55 -7.61
CA HIS A 187 11.76 -4.07 -6.21
C HIS A 187 13.10 -3.49 -5.78
N GLU A 188 14.22 -4.18 -6.07
CA GLU A 188 15.58 -3.72 -5.75
C GLU A 188 15.93 -2.36 -6.38
N ASN A 189 15.37 -2.08 -7.56
CA ASN A 189 15.55 -0.79 -8.22
C ASN A 189 14.59 0.26 -7.68
N PHE A 190 13.32 -0.10 -7.44
CA PHE A 190 12.30 0.84 -7.02
C PHE A 190 12.55 1.40 -5.61
N ILE A 191 13.06 0.57 -4.68
CA ILE A 191 13.34 1.00 -3.30
C ILE A 191 14.46 2.04 -3.18
N LYS A 192 15.26 2.25 -4.23
CA LYS A 192 16.32 3.29 -4.28
C LYS A 192 15.76 4.69 -4.55
N ARG A 193 14.48 4.83 -4.90
CA ARG A 193 13.85 6.12 -5.14
C ARG A 193 13.74 6.91 -3.83
N ASP A 194 13.94 8.22 -3.88
CA ASP A 194 13.87 9.10 -2.71
C ASP A 194 12.55 8.95 -1.95
N SER A 195 11.44 8.77 -2.67
CA SER A 195 10.13 8.54 -2.07
C SER A 195 10.05 7.27 -1.22
N MET A 196 10.76 6.21 -1.62
CA MET A 196 10.83 4.95 -0.89
C MET A 196 11.82 5.01 0.26
N VAL A 197 12.96 5.69 0.07
CA VAL A 197 13.98 5.90 1.10
C VAL A 197 13.43 6.76 2.23
N ASN A 198 12.79 7.89 1.90
CA ASN A 198 12.20 8.81 2.90
C ASN A 198 10.97 8.23 3.63
N THR A 199 10.49 7.07 3.22
CA THR A 199 9.38 6.36 3.86
C THR A 199 9.78 4.94 4.30
N ALA A 200 11.09 4.68 4.47
CA ALA A 200 11.59 3.34 4.81
C ALA A 200 10.99 2.82 6.12
N LEU A 201 10.78 1.50 6.19
CA LEU A 201 10.27 0.83 7.39
C LEU A 201 11.43 0.69 8.40
N GLY A 202 11.25 1.23 9.60
CA GLY A 202 12.25 1.14 10.66
C GLY A 202 13.32 2.24 10.67
N ALA A 203 13.10 3.32 9.91
CA ALA A 203 13.91 4.54 10.01
C ALA A 203 13.45 5.43 11.18
#